data_0d778b36090cc98e611ecc454d4c692d
#
_entry.id   0d778b36090cc98e611ecc454d4c692d
#
_cell.length_a   1.000
_cell.length_b   1.000
_cell.length_c   1.000
_cell.angle_alpha   90.00
_cell.angle_beta   90.00
_cell.angle_gamma   90.00
#
_symmetry.space_group_name_H-M   'P 1'
#
loop_
_entity.id
_entity.type
_entity.pdbx_description
1 polymer ?
#
loop_
_entity_poly.entity_id
_entity_poly.type
_entity_poly.pdbx_seq_one_letter_code
_entity_poly.pdbx_strand_id
1 'polypeptide(L)'
;MKAIFESKEKKNILINVCTFVCGLIVGGMLVHLVCGKTTTESTEETVVADESDYSQVYGLDLSFWQGYIHWDQLSLPCHEDGRVSGKIPAPRKQRPVQFAFIRVSKSDSLVDSLYQKNYNEAKKRGIPCGAYHFLTDTVSGKVQAEVFLSHVQFEPGDLPPVLDVEIDSPEIVTKAKEWLQIVEKECGVEAIIYSNMHVYTTRIKNDPLLNTRDLWLAKPRGDMPDVPNCKFWQFTHEGHVWGIIDNVVDINLFNGTLEDFQDYIQIKGIRQRG
;
A
#
# COMPACT_ATOMS: atom_id res chain seq x y z
N MET A 1 -21.06 40.35 2.58
CA MET A 1 -20.04 39.32 2.87
C MET A 1 -18.68 39.53 2.18
N LYS A 2 -18.53 40.42 1.21
CA LYS A 2 -17.22 40.75 0.58
C LYS A 2 -16.34 41.77 1.36
N ALA A 3 -16.90 42.57 2.25
CA ALA A 3 -16.17 43.59 2.98
C ALA A 3 -15.42 43.13 4.26
N ILE A 4 -15.68 41.89 4.73
CA ILE A 4 -15.06 41.35 5.93
C ILE A 4 -13.77 40.55 5.61
N PHE A 5 -13.59 40.11 4.36
CA PHE A 5 -12.41 39.37 3.94
C PHE A 5 -11.18 40.27 3.65
N GLU A 6 -11.41 41.50 3.16
CA GLU A 6 -10.30 42.44 2.87
C GLU A 6 -9.62 43.05 4.11
N SER A 7 -10.30 43.05 5.26
CA SER A 7 -9.78 43.63 6.50
C SER A 7 -8.78 42.71 7.22
N LYS A 8 -8.80 41.37 6.96
CA LYS A 8 -7.88 40.44 7.59
C LYS A 8 -6.52 40.29 6.89
N GLU A 9 -6.49 40.49 5.58
CA GLU A 9 -5.22 40.41 4.84
C GLU A 9 -4.31 41.64 5.08
N LYS A 10 -4.89 42.82 5.27
CA LYS A 10 -4.09 44.05 5.55
C LYS A 10 -3.47 44.09 6.96
N LYS A 11 -3.99 43.32 7.92
CA LYS A 11 -3.40 43.25 9.27
C LYS A 11 -2.20 42.29 9.35
N ASN A 12 -2.13 41.28 8.52
CA ASN A 12 -1.01 40.32 8.52
C ASN A 12 0.24 40.84 7.79
N ILE A 13 0.08 41.81 6.89
CA ILE A 13 1.20 42.43 6.18
C ILE A 13 1.91 43.48 7.04
N LEU A 14 1.23 44.10 8.01
CA LEU A 14 1.82 45.14 8.86
C LEU A 14 2.64 44.58 10.04
N ILE A 15 2.47 43.33 10.41
CA ILE A 15 3.20 42.70 11.54
C ILE A 15 4.56 42.14 11.08
N ASN A 16 4.73 41.83 9.78
CA ASN A 16 5.98 41.26 9.26
C ASN A 16 7.01 42.33 8.81
N VAL A 17 6.68 43.62 8.81
CA VAL A 17 7.61 44.69 8.41
C VAL A 17 8.29 45.39 9.60
N CYS A 18 7.75 45.25 10.83
CA CYS A 18 8.33 45.87 12.02
C CYS A 18 9.41 45.06 12.75
N THR A 19 9.69 43.82 12.34
CA THR A 19 10.71 42.97 13.00
C THR A 19 12.07 42.96 12.28
N PHE A 20 12.24 43.72 11.18
CA PHE A 20 13.49 43.67 10.39
C PHE A 20 14.37 44.95 10.47
N VAL A 21 14.06 45.93 11.32
CA VAL A 21 14.80 47.22 11.34
C VAL A 21 15.50 47.51 12.67
N CYS A 22 15.46 46.69 13.69
CA CYS A 22 16.12 46.95 15.00
C CYS A 22 17.27 46.01 15.34
N GLY A 23 18.13 45.68 14.38
CA GLY A 23 19.25 44.73 14.62
C GLY A 23 20.59 45.15 14.05
N LEU A 24 20.92 46.46 14.05
CA LEU A 24 22.29 46.92 13.73
C LEU A 24 22.56 48.18 14.54
N ILE A 25 23.39 48.04 15.55
CA ILE A 25 24.32 48.96 16.20
C ILE A 25 24.38 48.55 17.68
N VAL A 26 25.42 47.84 18.07
CA VAL A 26 26.38 48.15 19.12
C VAL A 26 27.44 47.06 19.11
N GLY A 27 28.59 47.40 18.57
CA GLY A 27 29.82 46.65 18.77
C GLY A 27 30.41 46.93 20.16
N GLY A 28 30.98 45.92 20.77
CA GLY A 28 31.71 46.08 22.02
C GLY A 28 32.20 44.74 22.55
N MET A 29 33.51 44.53 22.40
CA MET A 29 34.28 43.41 23.01
C MET A 29 33.82 43.05 24.41
N LEU A 30 33.67 41.79 24.65
CA LEU A 30 34.15 41.12 25.90
C LEU A 30 34.35 39.63 25.63
N VAL A 31 35.61 39.26 25.65
CA VAL A 31 36.08 37.89 25.81
C VAL A 31 35.82 37.48 27.23
N HIS A 32 35.15 36.38 27.50
CA HIS A 32 35.57 35.37 28.47
C HIS A 32 34.61 34.17 28.62
N LEU A 33 35.27 33.07 28.67
CA LEU A 33 34.98 31.77 29.27
C LEU A 33 33.88 30.91 28.61
N VAL A 34 34.42 30.00 27.89
CA VAL A 34 33.93 28.67 27.52
C VAL A 34 33.45 27.94 28.78
N CYS A 35 32.17 27.66 28.84
CA CYS A 35 31.68 26.49 29.53
C CYS A 35 30.89 25.69 28.49
N GLY A 36 31.57 24.73 27.91
CA GLY A 36 30.97 23.83 26.92
C GLY A 36 29.87 23.00 27.57
N LYS A 37 28.64 23.30 27.16
CA LYS A 37 27.59 22.30 27.14
C LYS A 37 27.46 21.89 25.67
N THR A 38 28.17 20.86 25.28
CA THR A 38 27.89 20.05 24.11
C THR A 38 26.50 19.43 24.34
N THR A 39 25.47 20.08 23.84
CA THR A 39 24.24 19.37 23.51
C THR A 39 24.57 18.49 22.33
N THR A 40 24.91 17.25 22.59
CA THR A 40 24.83 16.18 21.62
C THR A 40 23.33 16.06 21.29
N GLU A 41 22.91 16.69 20.18
CA GLU A 41 21.76 16.21 19.43
C GLU A 41 22.12 14.78 19.02
N SER A 42 21.61 13.81 19.74
CA SER A 42 21.55 12.45 19.27
C SER A 42 20.57 12.45 18.10
N THR A 43 21.07 12.58 16.89
CA THR A 43 20.38 12.04 15.71
C THR A 43 20.21 10.56 15.99
N GLU A 44 19.04 10.15 16.44
CA GLU A 44 18.65 8.74 16.45
C GLU A 44 18.68 8.32 14.97
N GLU A 45 19.79 7.73 14.53
CA GLU A 45 19.85 6.97 13.28
C GLU A 45 18.78 5.88 13.40
N THR A 46 17.69 6.03 12.66
CA THR A 46 16.72 4.95 12.46
C THR A 46 17.46 3.84 11.73
N VAL A 47 17.89 2.83 12.47
CA VAL A 47 18.49 1.63 11.90
C VAL A 47 17.37 0.90 11.16
N VAL A 48 17.37 1.00 9.83
CA VAL A 48 16.56 0.12 8.99
C VAL A 48 17.17 -1.26 9.14
N ALA A 49 16.42 -2.19 9.70
CA ALA A 49 16.88 -3.57 9.88
C ALA A 49 17.12 -4.22 8.50
N ASP A 50 18.15 -5.04 8.41
CA ASP A 50 18.45 -5.85 7.22
C ASP A 50 17.25 -6.78 6.95
N GLU A 51 16.84 -6.93 5.68
CA GLU A 51 15.75 -7.83 5.28
C GLU A 51 15.98 -9.29 5.70
N SER A 52 17.23 -9.70 5.86
CA SER A 52 17.61 -11.04 6.34
C SER A 52 17.20 -11.32 7.80
N ASP A 53 16.90 -10.28 8.59
CA ASP A 53 16.55 -10.44 10.01
C ASP A 53 15.10 -10.91 10.23
N TYR A 54 14.25 -10.89 9.17
CA TYR A 54 12.83 -11.18 9.32
C TYR A 54 12.35 -12.30 8.41
N SER A 55 11.86 -13.37 9.01
CA SER A 55 11.30 -14.51 8.26
C SER A 55 9.95 -14.22 7.60
N GLN A 56 9.19 -13.24 8.07
CA GLN A 56 7.86 -12.91 7.57
C GLN A 56 7.92 -11.79 6.51
N VAL A 57 7.04 -11.86 5.50
CA VAL A 57 6.98 -10.94 4.36
C VAL A 57 5.72 -10.10 4.44
N TYR A 58 5.89 -8.77 4.56
CA TYR A 58 4.78 -7.84 4.68
C TYR A 58 4.70 -6.88 3.50
N GLY A 59 3.48 -6.53 3.14
CA GLY A 59 3.19 -5.60 2.08
C GLY A 59 2.01 -4.69 2.38
N LEU A 60 1.72 -3.81 1.45
CA LEU A 60 0.61 -2.86 1.51
C LEU A 60 -0.33 -3.09 0.34
N ASP A 61 -1.59 -2.71 0.50
CA ASP A 61 -2.42 -2.45 -0.66
C ASP A 61 -2.83 -0.98 -0.74
N LEU A 62 -2.74 -0.44 -1.95
CA LEU A 62 -2.72 0.98 -2.24
C LEU A 62 -3.76 1.34 -3.30
N SER A 63 -4.34 2.51 -3.14
CA SER A 63 -5.21 3.12 -4.13
C SER A 63 -5.10 4.65 -4.02
N PHE A 64 -5.91 5.38 -4.76
CA PHE A 64 -5.96 6.84 -4.62
C PHE A 64 -6.37 7.30 -3.19
N TRP A 65 -6.97 6.42 -2.38
CA TRP A 65 -7.37 6.73 -1.01
C TRP A 65 -6.20 7.09 -0.10
N GLN A 66 -5.03 6.51 -0.34
CA GLN A 66 -3.82 6.82 0.43
C GLN A 66 -3.26 8.20 0.09
N GLY A 67 -3.76 8.84 -0.98
CA GLY A 67 -3.31 10.16 -1.41
C GLY A 67 -1.84 10.19 -1.82
N TYR A 68 -1.14 11.22 -1.40
CA TYR A 68 0.29 11.36 -1.68
C TYR A 68 1.12 10.48 -0.76
N ILE A 69 1.96 9.63 -1.35
CA ILE A 69 2.88 8.74 -0.62
C ILE A 69 4.30 9.30 -0.72
N HIS A 70 4.96 9.49 0.42
CA HIS A 70 6.38 9.80 0.54
C HIS A 70 7.21 8.52 0.43
N TRP A 71 7.40 8.03 -0.78
CA TRP A 71 8.01 6.74 -1.05
C TRP A 71 9.41 6.56 -0.47
N ASP A 72 10.18 7.64 -0.32
CA ASP A 72 11.52 7.59 0.28
C ASP A 72 11.48 7.35 1.81
N GLN A 73 10.32 7.54 2.42
CA GLN A 73 10.09 7.31 3.84
C GLN A 73 9.19 6.10 4.10
N LEU A 74 8.72 5.44 3.03
CA LEU A 74 7.75 4.35 3.15
C LEU A 74 8.36 3.14 3.86
N SER A 75 7.87 2.87 5.06
CA SER A 75 8.30 1.74 5.87
C SER A 75 7.24 1.33 6.88
N LEU A 76 7.30 0.08 7.30
CA LEU A 76 6.35 -0.53 8.24
C LEU A 76 6.87 -0.44 9.68
N PRO A 77 6.03 -0.05 10.65
CA PRO A 77 6.38 -0.13 12.06
C PRO A 77 6.41 -1.59 12.52
N CYS A 78 7.46 -1.99 13.21
CA CYS A 78 7.58 -3.34 13.73
C CYS A 78 8.08 -3.38 15.19
N HIS A 79 7.74 -4.45 15.88
CA HIS A 79 8.26 -4.80 17.20
C HIS A 79 9.72 -5.28 17.11
N GLU A 80 10.37 -5.48 18.26
CA GLU A 80 11.74 -5.99 18.35
C GLU A 80 11.92 -7.36 17.68
N ASP A 81 10.87 -8.17 17.66
CA ASP A 81 10.82 -9.48 17.01
C ASP A 81 10.47 -9.42 15.50
N GLY A 82 10.39 -8.22 14.92
CA GLY A 82 10.11 -8.00 13.51
C GLY A 82 8.64 -8.08 13.11
N ARG A 83 7.72 -8.41 13.99
CA ARG A 83 6.28 -8.42 13.66
C ARG A 83 5.78 -7.01 13.43
N VAL A 84 5.07 -6.81 12.32
CA VAL A 84 4.48 -5.51 12.00
C VAL A 84 3.32 -5.21 12.94
N SER A 85 3.29 -3.97 13.42
CA SER A 85 2.17 -3.43 14.18
C SER A 85 1.27 -2.61 13.28
N GLY A 86 -0.03 -2.87 13.29
CA GLY A 86 -1.02 -2.04 12.59
C GLY A 86 -1.24 -0.67 13.24
N LYS A 87 -0.66 -0.41 14.42
CA LYS A 87 -0.82 0.86 15.14
C LYS A 87 0.54 1.42 15.54
N ILE A 88 0.80 2.68 15.18
CA ILE A 88 1.86 3.46 15.81
C ILE A 88 1.30 3.92 17.17
N PRO A 89 1.76 3.42 18.30
CA PRO A 89 2.92 3.99 18.94
C PRO A 89 3.85 2.93 19.53
N ALA A 90 5.08 3.15 19.26
CA ALA A 90 6.20 2.55 19.96
C ALA A 90 6.79 1.21 19.48
N PRO A 91 6.70 0.75 18.25
CA PRO A 91 7.89 0.11 17.72
C PRO A 91 8.82 1.22 17.24
N ARG A 92 10.01 1.25 17.81
CA ARG A 92 11.07 2.14 17.33
C ARG A 92 11.79 1.57 16.12
N LYS A 93 11.46 0.34 15.73
CA LYS A 93 12.03 -0.33 14.56
C LYS A 93 11.13 -0.17 13.35
N GLN A 94 11.77 -0.04 12.22
CA GLN A 94 11.15 0.03 10.91
C GLN A 94 11.64 -1.13 10.06
N ARG A 95 10.78 -1.63 9.21
CA ARG A 95 11.15 -2.62 8.20
C ARG A 95 10.64 -2.21 6.83
N PRO A 96 11.27 -2.66 5.74
CA PRO A 96 10.82 -2.33 4.40
C PRO A 96 9.45 -2.93 4.08
N VAL A 97 8.74 -2.28 3.15
CA VAL A 97 7.59 -2.85 2.44
C VAL A 97 8.14 -3.81 1.39
N GLN A 98 7.76 -5.08 1.44
CA GLN A 98 8.36 -6.12 0.60
C GLN A 98 7.49 -6.47 -0.63
N PHE A 99 6.22 -6.07 -0.67
CA PHE A 99 5.36 -6.11 -1.84
C PHE A 99 4.25 -5.07 -1.76
N ALA A 100 3.63 -4.76 -2.89
CA ALA A 100 2.48 -3.88 -2.92
C ALA A 100 1.41 -4.39 -3.89
N PHE A 101 0.15 -4.42 -3.45
CA PHE A 101 -1.00 -4.53 -4.34
C PHE A 101 -1.52 -3.12 -4.65
N ILE A 102 -1.73 -2.79 -5.93
CA ILE A 102 -2.10 -1.43 -6.34
C ILE A 102 -3.35 -1.48 -7.21
N ARG A 103 -4.37 -0.72 -6.82
CA ARG A 103 -5.61 -0.68 -7.58
C ARG A 103 -5.41 -0.04 -8.95
N VAL A 104 -5.89 -0.74 -9.97
CA VAL A 104 -5.96 -0.23 -11.35
C VAL A 104 -7.32 0.40 -11.61
N SER A 105 -8.38 -0.33 -11.30
CA SER A 105 -9.74 0.07 -11.68
C SER A 105 -10.81 -0.56 -10.78
N LYS A 106 -12.02 -0.03 -10.92
CA LYS A 106 -13.25 -0.54 -10.30
C LYS A 106 -14.39 -0.40 -11.29
N SER A 107 -15.17 -1.47 -11.45
CA SER A 107 -16.28 -1.48 -12.42
C SER A 107 -15.79 -1.20 -13.86
N ASP A 108 -16.63 -0.61 -14.67
CA ASP A 108 -16.36 -0.24 -16.07
C ASP A 108 -15.89 1.21 -16.26
N SER A 109 -15.86 2.00 -15.21
CA SER A 109 -15.70 3.45 -15.37
C SER A 109 -14.67 4.10 -14.46
N LEU A 110 -14.33 3.49 -13.33
CA LEU A 110 -13.35 4.08 -12.42
C LEU A 110 -11.96 3.51 -12.73
N VAL A 111 -11.05 4.38 -13.16
CA VAL A 111 -9.62 4.10 -13.23
C VAL A 111 -8.92 4.85 -12.10
N ASP A 112 -8.04 4.17 -11.38
CA ASP A 112 -7.33 4.77 -10.25
C ASP A 112 -6.30 5.79 -10.75
N SER A 113 -6.50 7.05 -10.41
CA SER A 113 -5.68 8.17 -10.91
C SER A 113 -4.23 8.13 -10.41
N LEU A 114 -3.94 7.37 -9.36
CA LEU A 114 -2.60 7.24 -8.79
C LEU A 114 -1.93 5.89 -9.12
N TYR A 115 -2.63 4.97 -9.83
CA TYR A 115 -2.09 3.66 -10.17
C TYR A 115 -0.70 3.74 -10.79
N GLN A 116 -0.59 4.44 -11.93
CA GLN A 116 0.66 4.53 -12.69
C GLN A 116 1.80 5.13 -11.87
N LYS A 117 1.49 6.17 -11.07
CA LYS A 117 2.48 6.80 -10.21
C LYS A 117 2.96 5.83 -9.13
N ASN A 118 2.04 5.19 -8.42
CA ASN A 118 2.37 4.28 -7.32
C ASN A 118 3.11 3.05 -7.84
N TYR A 119 2.69 2.49 -8.97
CA TYR A 119 3.39 1.39 -9.63
C TYR A 119 4.84 1.76 -9.96
N ASN A 120 5.06 2.88 -10.66
CA ASN A 120 6.40 3.32 -11.04
C ASN A 120 7.31 3.59 -9.82
N GLU A 121 6.77 4.16 -8.75
CA GLU A 121 7.54 4.45 -7.54
C GLU A 121 7.90 3.16 -6.77
N ALA A 122 7.00 2.18 -6.72
CA ALA A 122 7.29 0.87 -6.16
C ALA A 122 8.37 0.14 -6.95
N LYS A 123 8.25 0.11 -8.28
CA LYS A 123 9.23 -0.55 -9.18
C LYS A 123 10.62 0.07 -9.08
N LYS A 124 10.75 1.40 -8.99
CA LYS A 124 12.05 2.07 -8.76
C LYS A 124 12.76 1.60 -7.49
N ARG A 125 12.02 1.07 -6.52
CA ARG A 125 12.54 0.58 -5.23
C ARG A 125 12.67 -0.94 -5.18
N GLY A 126 12.45 -1.60 -6.32
CA GLY A 126 12.53 -3.07 -6.41
C GLY A 126 11.38 -3.78 -5.68
N ILE A 127 10.29 -3.09 -5.36
CA ILE A 127 9.12 -3.68 -4.70
C ILE A 127 8.28 -4.42 -5.74
N PRO A 128 8.10 -5.76 -5.63
CA PRO A 128 7.18 -6.51 -6.47
C PRO A 128 5.75 -5.99 -6.34
N CYS A 129 5.09 -5.78 -7.47
CA CYS A 129 3.73 -5.23 -7.50
C CYS A 129 2.72 -6.26 -8.00
N GLY A 130 1.55 -6.30 -7.35
CA GLY A 130 0.34 -6.88 -7.90
C GLY A 130 -0.64 -5.77 -8.25
N ALA A 131 -1.37 -5.96 -9.34
CA ALA A 131 -2.36 -5.00 -9.79
C ALA A 131 -3.76 -5.56 -9.57
N TYR A 132 -4.68 -4.78 -8.95
CA TYR A 132 -6.02 -5.30 -8.65
C TYR A 132 -7.15 -4.52 -9.30
N HIS A 133 -8.22 -5.25 -9.58
CA HIS A 133 -9.51 -4.73 -10.07
C HIS A 133 -10.62 -5.02 -9.07
N PHE A 134 -11.33 -4.00 -8.64
CA PHE A 134 -12.53 -4.15 -7.79
C PHE A 134 -13.74 -4.53 -8.66
N LEU A 135 -14.20 -5.77 -8.53
CA LEU A 135 -15.31 -6.30 -9.29
C LEU A 135 -16.66 -5.80 -8.77
N THR A 136 -17.52 -5.38 -9.69
CA THR A 136 -18.91 -5.02 -9.37
C THR A 136 -19.90 -5.94 -10.07
N ASP A 137 -21.12 -5.98 -9.57
CA ASP A 137 -22.20 -6.77 -10.15
C ASP A 137 -23.11 -5.96 -11.12
N THR A 138 -22.74 -4.73 -11.43
CA THR A 138 -23.52 -3.82 -12.27
C THR A 138 -23.31 -4.03 -13.77
N VAL A 139 -22.12 -4.47 -14.17
CA VAL A 139 -21.74 -4.72 -15.56
C VAL A 139 -21.09 -6.09 -15.72
N SER A 140 -20.95 -6.60 -16.95
CA SER A 140 -20.35 -7.91 -17.19
C SER A 140 -18.87 -7.96 -16.78
N GLY A 141 -18.41 -9.14 -16.35
CA GLY A 141 -16.98 -9.37 -16.04
C GLY A 141 -16.09 -9.12 -17.23
N LYS A 142 -16.58 -9.39 -18.45
CA LYS A 142 -15.87 -9.11 -19.69
C LYS A 142 -15.51 -7.63 -19.85
N VAL A 143 -16.47 -6.73 -19.70
CA VAL A 143 -16.26 -5.28 -19.81
C VAL A 143 -15.25 -4.82 -18.74
N GLN A 144 -15.40 -5.32 -17.51
CA GLN A 144 -14.50 -5.01 -16.42
C GLN A 144 -13.07 -5.52 -16.67
N ALA A 145 -12.91 -6.69 -17.26
CA ALA A 145 -11.61 -7.23 -17.69
C ALA A 145 -10.95 -6.36 -18.77
N GLU A 146 -11.72 -5.90 -19.77
CA GLU A 146 -11.24 -5.01 -20.82
C GLU A 146 -10.75 -3.68 -20.25
N VAL A 147 -11.47 -3.09 -19.29
CA VAL A 147 -11.05 -1.87 -18.59
C VAL A 147 -9.77 -2.10 -17.81
N PHE A 148 -9.67 -3.19 -17.05
CA PHE A 148 -8.46 -3.53 -16.30
C PHE A 148 -7.26 -3.67 -17.24
N LEU A 149 -7.38 -4.50 -18.30
CA LEU A 149 -6.29 -4.78 -19.26
C LEU A 149 -5.83 -3.55 -20.04
N SER A 150 -6.73 -2.59 -20.27
CA SER A 150 -6.38 -1.35 -20.99
C SER A 150 -5.58 -0.36 -20.16
N HIS A 151 -5.53 -0.53 -18.83
CA HIS A 151 -4.86 0.41 -17.91
C HIS A 151 -3.76 -0.23 -17.08
N VAL A 152 -3.75 -1.57 -16.97
CA VAL A 152 -2.74 -2.26 -16.18
C VAL A 152 -1.39 -2.25 -16.88
N GLN A 153 -0.33 -2.14 -16.09
CA GLN A 153 1.04 -2.35 -16.50
C GLN A 153 1.62 -3.50 -15.67
N PHE A 154 2.34 -4.39 -16.33
CA PHE A 154 3.06 -5.48 -15.71
C PHE A 154 4.48 -5.58 -16.24
N GLU A 155 5.39 -5.91 -15.34
CA GLU A 155 6.78 -6.26 -15.67
C GLU A 155 7.11 -7.67 -15.16
N PRO A 156 8.08 -8.36 -15.76
CA PRO A 156 8.56 -9.63 -15.24
C PRO A 156 8.98 -9.51 -13.77
N GLY A 157 8.54 -10.46 -12.94
CA GLY A 157 8.74 -10.42 -11.50
C GLY A 157 7.65 -9.70 -10.71
N ASP A 158 6.62 -9.20 -11.37
CA ASP A 158 5.41 -8.75 -10.68
C ASP A 158 4.57 -9.94 -10.20
N LEU A 159 3.80 -9.69 -9.15
CA LEU A 159 2.80 -10.63 -8.65
C LEU A 159 1.69 -10.84 -9.68
N PRO A 160 0.94 -11.94 -9.61
CA PRO A 160 -0.21 -12.16 -10.47
C PRO A 160 -1.24 -11.02 -10.40
N PRO A 161 -2.06 -10.84 -11.46
CA PRO A 161 -3.22 -9.95 -11.39
C PRO A 161 -4.16 -10.37 -10.27
N VAL A 162 -4.87 -9.42 -9.68
CA VAL A 162 -5.79 -9.68 -8.56
C VAL A 162 -7.20 -9.25 -8.93
N LEU A 163 -8.16 -10.15 -8.68
CA LEU A 163 -9.58 -9.86 -8.75
C LEU A 163 -10.13 -9.67 -7.34
N ASP A 164 -10.59 -8.47 -7.04
CA ASP A 164 -11.17 -8.10 -5.76
C ASP A 164 -12.70 -8.34 -5.78
N VAL A 165 -13.15 -9.34 -5.02
CA VAL A 165 -14.52 -9.85 -4.99
C VAL A 165 -15.09 -9.67 -3.59
N GLU A 166 -15.80 -8.54 -3.36
CA GLU A 166 -16.35 -8.19 -2.05
C GLU A 166 -17.88 -8.04 -2.02
N ILE A 167 -18.53 -8.13 -3.17
CA ILE A 167 -19.99 -7.98 -3.27
C ILE A 167 -20.67 -9.33 -3.10
N ASP A 168 -21.53 -9.44 -2.10
CA ASP A 168 -22.34 -10.64 -1.88
C ASP A 168 -23.61 -10.63 -2.75
N SER A 169 -23.43 -10.88 -4.05
CA SER A 169 -24.56 -11.03 -4.99
C SER A 169 -24.50 -12.36 -5.74
N PRO A 170 -25.64 -12.90 -6.19
CA PRO A 170 -25.66 -14.16 -6.97
C PRO A 170 -24.88 -14.06 -8.28
N GLU A 171 -24.84 -12.89 -8.90
CA GLU A 171 -24.22 -12.67 -10.21
C GLU A 171 -22.69 -12.53 -10.12
N ILE A 172 -22.16 -12.22 -8.95
CA ILE A 172 -20.72 -11.90 -8.80
C ILE A 172 -19.84 -13.05 -9.23
N VAL A 173 -20.22 -14.30 -8.96
CA VAL A 173 -19.45 -15.49 -9.34
C VAL A 173 -19.34 -15.62 -10.85
N THR A 174 -20.44 -15.39 -11.58
CA THR A 174 -20.43 -15.44 -13.04
C THR A 174 -19.51 -14.37 -13.62
N LYS A 175 -19.61 -13.14 -13.11
CA LYS A 175 -18.78 -12.02 -13.54
C LYS A 175 -17.30 -12.22 -13.18
N ALA A 176 -17.02 -12.79 -12.03
CA ALA A 176 -15.66 -13.17 -11.64
C ALA A 176 -15.07 -14.18 -12.64
N LYS A 177 -15.81 -15.21 -13.01
CA LYS A 177 -15.36 -16.20 -14.01
C LYS A 177 -15.10 -15.60 -15.39
N GLU A 178 -15.98 -14.70 -15.85
CA GLU A 178 -15.78 -13.96 -17.11
C GLU A 178 -14.49 -13.15 -17.08
N TRP A 179 -14.24 -12.43 -15.99
CA TRP A 179 -13.04 -11.63 -15.82
C TRP A 179 -11.79 -12.49 -15.78
N LEU A 180 -11.78 -13.56 -14.96
CA LEU A 180 -10.65 -14.48 -14.83
C LEU A 180 -10.28 -15.11 -16.18
N GLN A 181 -11.26 -15.61 -16.93
CA GLN A 181 -11.04 -16.24 -18.22
C GLN A 181 -10.28 -15.32 -19.20
N ILE A 182 -10.59 -14.03 -19.18
CA ILE A 182 -9.98 -13.05 -20.10
C ILE A 182 -8.61 -12.63 -19.60
N VAL A 183 -8.52 -12.23 -18.34
CA VAL A 183 -7.29 -11.66 -17.77
C VAL A 183 -6.20 -12.73 -17.64
N GLU A 184 -6.54 -13.94 -17.17
CA GLU A 184 -5.57 -15.03 -17.06
C GLU A 184 -5.02 -15.45 -18.44
N LYS A 185 -5.88 -15.46 -19.45
CA LYS A 185 -5.45 -15.74 -20.83
C LYS A 185 -4.49 -14.67 -21.36
N GLU A 186 -4.82 -13.39 -21.13
CA GLU A 186 -3.97 -12.28 -21.58
C GLU A 186 -2.67 -12.16 -20.79
N CYS A 187 -2.70 -12.40 -19.47
CA CYS A 187 -1.51 -12.33 -18.63
C CYS A 187 -0.64 -13.59 -18.68
N GLY A 188 -1.22 -14.74 -19.07
CA GLY A 188 -0.53 -16.04 -19.12
C GLY A 188 -0.28 -16.65 -17.75
N VAL A 189 -0.92 -16.16 -16.69
CA VAL A 189 -0.82 -16.63 -15.31
C VAL A 189 -2.21 -16.64 -14.66
N GLU A 190 -2.40 -17.49 -13.66
CA GLU A 190 -3.62 -17.50 -12.83
C GLU A 190 -3.67 -16.24 -11.97
N ALA A 191 -4.85 -15.65 -11.82
CA ALA A 191 -5.07 -14.51 -10.96
C ALA A 191 -5.23 -14.92 -9.48
N ILE A 192 -4.89 -14.02 -8.58
CA ILE A 192 -5.25 -14.11 -7.16
C ILE A 192 -6.68 -13.59 -6.97
N ILE A 193 -7.45 -14.19 -6.09
CA ILE A 193 -8.75 -13.67 -5.68
C ILE A 193 -8.62 -13.04 -4.30
N TYR A 194 -8.86 -11.73 -4.21
CA TYR A 194 -9.07 -11.07 -2.93
C TYR A 194 -10.54 -11.12 -2.54
N SER A 195 -10.80 -11.34 -1.25
CA SER A 195 -12.14 -11.28 -0.67
C SER A 195 -12.12 -11.08 0.84
N ASN A 196 -13.23 -10.56 1.38
CA ASN A 196 -13.48 -10.65 2.81
C ASN A 196 -14.03 -12.05 3.20
N MET A 197 -13.95 -12.41 4.48
CA MET A 197 -14.35 -13.74 4.96
C MET A 197 -15.82 -14.07 4.72
N HIS A 198 -16.71 -13.06 4.69
CA HIS A 198 -18.13 -13.30 4.43
C HIS A 198 -18.35 -13.75 2.98
N VAL A 199 -17.87 -12.97 2.01
CA VAL A 199 -18.02 -13.27 0.58
C VAL A 199 -17.24 -14.53 0.20
N TYR A 200 -16.06 -14.75 0.77
CA TYR A 200 -15.34 -16.01 0.61
C TYR A 200 -16.25 -17.20 0.98
N THR A 201 -16.88 -17.16 2.17
CA THR A 201 -17.68 -18.27 2.68
C THR A 201 -18.97 -18.47 1.88
N THR A 202 -19.62 -17.39 1.45
CA THR A 202 -20.92 -17.44 0.78
C THR A 202 -20.82 -17.67 -0.73
N ARG A 203 -19.75 -17.19 -1.39
CA ARG A 203 -19.66 -17.14 -2.85
C ARG A 203 -18.49 -17.90 -3.44
N ILE A 204 -17.33 -17.92 -2.78
CA ILE A 204 -16.07 -18.43 -3.37
C ILE A 204 -15.79 -19.85 -2.95
N LYS A 205 -15.89 -20.14 -1.65
CA LYS A 205 -15.46 -21.41 -1.04
C LYS A 205 -15.98 -22.67 -1.74
N ASN A 206 -17.23 -22.66 -2.18
CA ASN A 206 -17.88 -23.82 -2.80
C ASN A 206 -17.91 -23.75 -4.33
N ASP A 207 -17.37 -22.70 -4.94
CA ASP A 207 -17.28 -22.62 -6.39
C ASP A 207 -16.08 -23.40 -6.92
N PRO A 208 -16.28 -24.34 -7.85
CA PRO A 208 -15.21 -25.26 -8.28
C PRO A 208 -14.07 -24.59 -9.05
N LEU A 209 -14.28 -23.37 -9.59
CA LEU A 209 -13.23 -22.61 -10.25
C LEU A 209 -12.58 -21.60 -9.28
N LEU A 210 -13.40 -20.78 -8.62
CA LEU A 210 -12.86 -19.70 -7.78
C LEU A 210 -12.05 -20.24 -6.61
N ASN A 211 -12.48 -21.36 -6.00
CA ASN A 211 -11.79 -21.97 -4.87
C ASN A 211 -10.45 -22.65 -5.24
N THR A 212 -10.12 -22.76 -6.51
CA THR A 212 -8.81 -23.30 -6.93
C THR A 212 -7.74 -22.22 -7.07
N ARG A 213 -8.11 -20.94 -7.05
CA ARG A 213 -7.16 -19.84 -7.15
C ARG A 213 -6.48 -19.57 -5.83
N ASP A 214 -5.28 -19.00 -5.89
CA ASP A 214 -4.64 -18.46 -4.70
C ASP A 214 -5.49 -17.32 -4.13
N LEU A 215 -5.60 -17.27 -2.82
CA LEU A 215 -6.46 -16.33 -2.12
C LEU A 215 -5.66 -15.28 -1.34
N TRP A 216 -6.15 -14.06 -1.40
CA TRP A 216 -5.81 -12.98 -0.51
C TRP A 216 -7.06 -12.65 0.30
N LEU A 217 -7.06 -12.96 1.60
CA LEU A 217 -8.24 -12.87 2.45
C LEU A 217 -8.12 -11.76 3.49
N ALA A 218 -9.14 -10.90 3.55
CA ALA A 218 -9.29 -9.91 4.60
C ALA A 218 -9.93 -10.50 5.84
N LYS A 219 -9.20 -10.47 6.94
CA LYS A 219 -9.67 -10.87 8.27
C LYS A 219 -8.97 -10.02 9.32
N PRO A 220 -9.46 -8.81 9.61
CA PRO A 220 -8.75 -7.82 10.43
C PRO A 220 -8.69 -8.13 11.93
N ARG A 221 -9.22 -9.27 12.36
CA ARG A 221 -9.19 -9.71 13.77
C ARG A 221 -8.84 -11.20 13.87
N GLY A 222 -8.06 -11.51 14.90
CA GLY A 222 -7.63 -12.89 15.18
C GLY A 222 -6.45 -13.31 14.30
N ASP A 223 -6.32 -14.61 14.08
CA ASP A 223 -5.22 -15.20 13.34
C ASP A 223 -5.51 -15.27 11.84
N MET A 224 -4.47 -15.52 11.06
CA MET A 224 -4.56 -15.79 9.62
C MET A 224 -5.68 -16.83 9.35
N PRO A 225 -6.45 -16.66 8.26
CA PRO A 225 -7.45 -17.64 7.85
C PRO A 225 -6.82 -19.02 7.63
N ASP A 226 -7.37 -20.04 8.28
CA ASP A 226 -7.00 -21.44 8.05
C ASP A 226 -7.69 -21.95 6.76
N VAL A 227 -7.13 -21.51 5.62
CA VAL A 227 -7.61 -21.86 4.27
C VAL A 227 -6.39 -22.29 3.44
N PRO A 228 -6.38 -23.50 2.85
CA PRO A 228 -5.17 -24.08 2.24
C PRO A 228 -4.49 -23.24 1.16
N ASN A 229 -5.27 -22.50 0.36
CA ASN A 229 -4.78 -21.63 -0.72
C ASN A 229 -4.75 -20.15 -0.35
N CYS A 230 -4.88 -19.80 0.94
CA CYS A 230 -4.70 -18.44 1.43
C CYS A 230 -3.20 -18.09 1.40
N LYS A 231 -2.77 -17.35 0.37
CA LYS A 231 -1.38 -16.92 0.20
C LYS A 231 -1.10 -15.56 0.80
N PHE A 232 -2.11 -14.72 0.89
CA PHE A 232 -1.99 -13.38 1.47
C PHE A 232 -3.12 -13.14 2.47
N TRP A 233 -2.77 -12.47 3.55
CA TRP A 233 -3.71 -12.11 4.60
C TRP A 233 -3.67 -10.59 4.84
N GLN A 234 -4.78 -9.91 4.59
CA GLN A 234 -4.98 -8.54 5.01
C GLN A 234 -5.44 -8.55 6.47
N PHE A 235 -4.54 -8.23 7.39
CA PHE A 235 -4.79 -8.36 8.82
C PHE A 235 -5.23 -7.03 9.48
N THR A 236 -5.12 -5.90 8.77
CA THR A 236 -5.64 -4.61 9.20
C THR A 236 -5.94 -3.70 8.02
N HIS A 237 -6.97 -2.89 8.17
CA HIS A 237 -7.33 -1.79 7.27
C HIS A 237 -7.17 -0.41 7.95
N GLU A 238 -6.55 -0.39 9.13
CA GLU A 238 -6.30 0.80 9.92
C GLU A 238 -4.79 0.97 10.20
N GLY A 239 -3.96 0.50 9.29
CA GLY A 239 -2.51 0.56 9.43
C GLY A 239 -2.00 1.99 9.35
N HIS A 240 -1.07 2.34 10.25
CA HIS A 240 -0.28 3.56 10.15
C HIS A 240 1.15 3.19 9.81
N VAL A 241 1.69 3.79 8.77
CA VAL A 241 3.04 3.53 8.26
C VAL A 241 3.76 4.84 7.99
N TRP A 242 5.09 4.83 8.05
CA TRP A 242 5.83 6.02 7.62
C TRP A 242 5.67 6.20 6.11
N GLY A 243 5.62 7.45 5.68
CA GLY A 243 5.43 7.79 4.26
C GLY A 243 3.97 7.96 3.84
N ILE A 244 2.99 7.51 4.63
CA ILE A 244 1.56 7.78 4.43
C ILE A 244 1.07 8.54 5.66
N ILE A 245 0.78 9.84 5.51
CA ILE A 245 0.56 10.74 6.65
C ILE A 245 -0.92 11.00 6.91
N ASP A 246 -1.69 11.22 5.85
CA ASP A 246 -3.06 11.73 5.95
C ASP A 246 -4.12 10.63 6.04
N ASN A 247 -3.76 9.38 5.78
CA ASN A 247 -4.69 8.26 5.74
C ASN A 247 -4.11 6.99 6.37
N VAL A 248 -5.00 6.07 6.68
CA VAL A 248 -4.66 4.69 7.03
C VAL A 248 -4.39 3.88 5.75
N VAL A 249 -3.73 2.75 5.93
CA VAL A 249 -3.41 1.83 4.84
C VAL A 249 -3.65 0.39 5.29
N ASP A 250 -4.03 -0.44 4.34
CA ASP A 250 -4.19 -1.86 4.54
C ASP A 250 -2.83 -2.54 4.56
N ILE A 251 -2.58 -3.36 5.60
CA ILE A 251 -1.32 -4.09 5.74
C ILE A 251 -1.57 -5.58 5.57
N ASN A 252 -0.69 -6.20 4.80
CA ASN A 252 -0.79 -7.57 4.37
C ASN A 252 0.41 -8.39 4.80
N LEU A 253 0.18 -9.67 5.05
CA LEU A 253 1.18 -10.68 5.33
C LEU A 253 1.11 -11.77 4.27
N PHE A 254 2.26 -12.13 3.68
CA PHE A 254 2.37 -13.34 2.87
C PHE A 254 2.45 -14.58 3.77
N ASN A 255 1.74 -15.64 3.40
CA ASN A 255 1.70 -16.91 4.13
C ASN A 255 2.90 -17.79 3.77
N GLY A 256 4.07 -17.44 4.26
CA GLY A 256 5.32 -18.14 4.01
C GLY A 256 6.52 -17.32 4.46
N THR A 257 7.69 -17.85 4.23
CA THR A 257 8.98 -17.19 4.46
C THR A 257 9.35 -16.25 3.29
N LEU A 258 10.45 -15.54 3.41
CA LEU A 258 11.00 -14.74 2.30
C LEU A 258 11.39 -15.62 1.10
N GLU A 259 11.96 -16.81 1.35
CA GLU A 259 12.30 -17.78 0.31
C GLU A 259 11.03 -18.28 -0.40
N ASP A 260 9.99 -18.66 0.36
CA ASP A 260 8.69 -19.05 -0.20
C ASP A 260 8.07 -17.93 -1.05
N PHE A 261 8.24 -16.67 -0.67
CA PHE A 261 7.74 -15.53 -1.42
C PHE A 261 8.50 -15.32 -2.74
N GLN A 262 9.82 -15.46 -2.72
CA GLN A 262 10.64 -15.38 -3.91
C GLN A 262 10.30 -16.50 -4.90
N ASP A 263 10.14 -17.72 -4.40
CA ASP A 263 9.69 -18.86 -5.19
C ASP A 263 8.27 -18.64 -5.73
N TYR A 264 7.37 -18.08 -4.93
CA TYR A 264 6.02 -17.75 -5.36
C TYR A 264 6.04 -16.78 -6.55
N ILE A 265 6.82 -15.72 -6.50
CA ILE A 265 6.97 -14.77 -7.63
C ILE A 265 7.54 -15.47 -8.85
N GLN A 266 8.56 -16.32 -8.67
CA GLN A 266 9.19 -17.03 -9.78
C GLN A 266 8.23 -18.02 -10.46
N ILE A 267 7.38 -18.70 -9.70
CA ILE A 267 6.49 -19.74 -10.20
C ILE A 267 5.17 -19.16 -10.72
N LYS A 268 4.57 -18.24 -9.98
CA LYS A 268 3.21 -17.72 -10.21
C LYS A 268 3.18 -16.30 -10.78
N GLY A 269 4.25 -15.52 -10.62
CA GLY A 269 4.30 -14.12 -11.05
C GLY A 269 4.36 -13.95 -12.58
N ILE A 270 4.27 -12.69 -12.99
CA ILE A 270 4.33 -12.28 -14.38
C ILE A 270 5.69 -12.63 -14.99
N ARG A 271 5.67 -13.23 -16.16
CA ARG A 271 6.87 -13.66 -16.91
C ARG A 271 7.08 -12.79 -18.14
N GLN A 272 8.31 -12.77 -18.62
CA GLN A 272 8.62 -12.14 -19.89
C GLN A 272 7.85 -12.89 -21.01
N ARG A 273 7.08 -12.14 -21.80
CA ARG A 273 6.49 -12.72 -23.01
C ARG A 273 7.61 -13.00 -23.99
N GLY A 274 7.71 -14.23 -24.41
CA GLY A 274 8.69 -14.67 -25.44
C GLY A 274 8.40 -14.08 -26.82
#